data_c79414f93e09e9a68a38b0a7c7d4d54d
#
_entry.id   c79414f93e09e9a68a38b0a7c7d4d54d
#
_cell.length_a   1.000
_cell.length_b   1.000
_cell.length_c   1.000
_cell.angle_alpha   90.00
_cell.angle_beta   90.00
_cell.angle_gamma   90.00
#
_symmetry.space_group_name_H-M   'P 1'
#
loop_
_entity.id
_entity.type
_entity.pdbx_description
1 polymer ?
#
loop_
_entity_poly.entity_id
_entity_poly.type
_entity_poly.pdbx_seq_one_letter_code
_entity_poly.pdbx_strand_id
1 'polypeptide(L)'
;MKVALVACNASYVHTNLAVRCIARALTRRGHEAVIVERSLKDRRREFLTALYEADADVYGFSVYIWNRETILSLAADLHQIRPDAKIVFGGPEISYEDPSFFERHPFVDNIIAGEGEDAFGEYCDNPPPRHTILCGTPYAGFAEAGILYDLYPPHTKTGGILYYESSRGCPFRCSYCLSSATRGVRAKSAEQTIAELAQFESMDGVAVIKFVDRTFNFDRRRADAIWQALAGDNFRKTYHFEVCADLLDEENFRTLAAMPKGRIQLECGVQSTNPDTLRAIDRHADPRAILAALDRIRRVGNIHIHADLIAGLPHEGLARFAQSFDETFPVCDLLQLGFLKLLPGTSLRKQCAGMGYRYSPAPPYEVLISDCLSYEDLCRLHRIDEVLDRFAGGGNFPRTLTFLLAREDSPFAFFAALADAIPAVRALSQRDAFSAFRRFAHGRVAAEDAGALDDCLILDWLTHEAGSLPDKLEPPRDPREGQLRREYCAAHREAHPSTVQVICLSDGTPILIDRQNHRTEIQL
;
A
#
# COMPACT_ATOMS: atom_id res chain seq x y z
N MET A 1 10.75 6.34 -34.34
CA MET A 1 9.95 7.40 -33.68
C MET A 1 10.53 7.72 -32.33
N LYS A 2 10.37 8.95 -31.87
CA LYS A 2 10.65 9.35 -30.50
C LYS A 2 9.35 9.32 -29.68
N VAL A 3 9.33 8.57 -28.59
CA VAL A 3 8.14 8.32 -27.77
C VAL A 3 8.36 8.84 -26.35
N ALA A 4 7.48 9.70 -25.87
CA ALA A 4 7.43 10.08 -24.46
C ALA A 4 6.42 9.21 -23.72
N LEU A 5 6.88 8.40 -22.78
CA LEU A 5 6.04 7.59 -21.90
C LEU A 5 5.77 8.37 -20.62
N VAL A 6 4.51 8.68 -20.37
CA VAL A 6 4.07 9.62 -19.34
C VAL A 6 3.42 8.88 -18.17
N ALA A 7 3.98 9.09 -16.99
CA ALA A 7 3.45 8.56 -15.74
C ALA A 7 3.14 9.69 -14.74
N CYS A 8 1.95 9.65 -14.14
CA CYS A 8 1.54 10.51 -13.05
C CYS A 8 1.24 9.67 -11.81
N ASN A 9 2.19 9.63 -10.88
CA ASN A 9 2.09 8.83 -9.65
C ASN A 9 1.27 9.55 -8.56
N ALA A 10 0.72 8.82 -7.61
CA ALA A 10 0.00 9.41 -6.48
C ALA A 10 0.91 10.28 -5.59
N SER A 11 2.17 9.91 -5.45
CA SER A 11 3.19 10.71 -4.74
C SER A 11 4.60 10.43 -5.29
N TYR A 12 5.56 11.24 -4.87
CA TYR A 12 6.97 11.18 -5.32
C TYR A 12 7.74 9.93 -4.85
N VAL A 13 7.22 9.18 -3.88
CA VAL A 13 7.86 7.93 -3.40
C VAL A 13 7.59 6.74 -4.32
N HIS A 14 6.64 6.87 -5.23
CA HIS A 14 6.26 5.82 -6.15
C HIS A 14 6.97 5.95 -7.49
N THR A 15 7.26 4.82 -8.11
CA THR A 15 7.76 4.72 -9.48
C THR A 15 6.77 3.90 -10.31
N ASN A 16 6.63 4.25 -11.60
CA ASN A 16 5.72 3.54 -12.49
C ASN A 16 6.45 2.43 -13.26
N LEU A 17 6.14 1.18 -12.96
CA LEU A 17 6.74 0.01 -13.60
C LEU A 17 6.30 -0.14 -15.06
N ALA A 18 5.03 0.14 -15.37
CA ALA A 18 4.45 -0.08 -16.70
C ALA A 18 5.16 0.73 -17.79
N VAL A 19 5.42 2.03 -17.55
CA VAL A 19 6.15 2.85 -18.54
C VAL A 19 7.57 2.35 -18.79
N ARG A 20 8.21 1.73 -17.79
CA ARG A 20 9.54 1.13 -17.93
C ARG A 20 9.51 -0.15 -18.74
N CYS A 21 8.50 -1.01 -18.53
CA CYS A 21 8.30 -2.21 -19.34
C CYS A 21 8.10 -1.84 -20.81
N ILE A 22 7.25 -0.84 -21.08
CA ILE A 22 6.97 -0.36 -22.45
C ILE A 22 8.23 0.31 -23.04
N ALA A 23 8.96 1.13 -22.28
CA ALA A 23 10.20 1.76 -22.75
C ALA A 23 11.21 0.70 -23.20
N ARG A 24 11.40 -0.38 -22.42
CA ARG A 24 12.26 -1.50 -22.76
C ARG A 24 11.81 -2.20 -24.04
N ALA A 25 10.51 -2.44 -24.20
CA ALA A 25 9.95 -3.07 -25.40
C ALA A 25 10.17 -2.21 -26.64
N LEU A 26 9.93 -0.89 -26.55
CA LEU A 26 10.16 0.07 -27.62
C LEU A 26 11.63 0.17 -28.03
N THR A 27 12.53 0.24 -27.06
CA THR A 27 13.99 0.30 -27.33
C THR A 27 14.48 -0.96 -28.06
N ARG A 28 13.96 -2.14 -27.73
CA ARG A 28 14.26 -3.40 -28.44
C ARG A 28 13.79 -3.40 -29.90
N ARG A 29 12.76 -2.61 -30.22
CA ARG A 29 12.26 -2.39 -31.60
C ARG A 29 12.94 -1.24 -32.34
N GLY A 30 13.92 -0.57 -31.72
CA GLY A 30 14.67 0.53 -32.31
C GLY A 30 14.00 1.89 -32.22
N HIS A 31 12.99 2.06 -31.35
CA HIS A 31 12.39 3.36 -31.05
C HIS A 31 13.15 4.06 -29.91
N GLU A 32 13.20 5.38 -29.94
CA GLU A 32 13.69 6.18 -28.82
C GLU A 32 12.56 6.36 -27.79
N ALA A 33 12.78 5.93 -26.55
CA ALA A 33 11.81 6.06 -25.48
C ALA A 33 12.34 6.98 -24.38
N VAL A 34 11.58 8.01 -24.04
CA VAL A 34 11.84 8.94 -22.94
C VAL A 34 10.73 8.79 -21.89
N ILE A 35 11.09 8.69 -20.62
CA ILE A 35 10.11 8.59 -19.52
C ILE A 35 9.93 9.96 -18.88
N VAL A 36 8.70 10.48 -18.92
CA VAL A 36 8.28 11.69 -18.19
C VAL A 36 7.45 11.26 -17.00
N GLU A 37 8.07 11.20 -15.82
CA GLU A 37 7.45 10.74 -14.60
C GLU A 37 7.32 11.87 -13.59
N ARG A 38 6.11 12.11 -13.09
CA ARG A 38 5.72 13.15 -12.13
C ARG A 38 4.69 12.58 -11.14
N SER A 39 4.30 13.39 -10.18
CA SER A 39 3.27 13.05 -9.20
C SER A 39 2.08 14.01 -9.23
N LEU A 40 0.95 13.61 -8.66
CA LEU A 40 -0.22 14.48 -8.48
C LEU A 40 0.08 15.71 -7.60
N LYS A 41 1.20 15.70 -6.85
CA LYS A 41 1.63 16.82 -5.99
C LYS A 41 2.50 17.83 -6.74
N ASP A 42 2.95 17.50 -7.94
CA ASP A 42 3.75 18.41 -8.75
C ASP A 42 2.86 19.50 -9.34
N ARG A 43 3.46 20.68 -9.56
CA ARG A 43 2.73 21.78 -10.18
C ARG A 43 2.39 21.44 -11.63
N ARG A 44 1.10 21.58 -11.98
CA ARG A 44 0.61 21.30 -13.34
C ARG A 44 1.48 21.94 -14.44
N ARG A 45 1.92 23.19 -14.25
CA ARG A 45 2.75 23.90 -15.23
C ARG A 45 4.10 23.22 -15.44
N GLU A 46 4.73 22.74 -14.38
CA GLU A 46 6.01 22.05 -14.44
C GLU A 46 5.87 20.71 -15.17
N PHE A 47 4.76 20.01 -14.96
CA PHE A 47 4.46 18.77 -15.67
C PHE A 47 4.27 19.04 -17.18
N LEU A 48 3.45 20.04 -17.54
CA LEU A 48 3.22 20.40 -18.94
C LEU A 48 4.51 20.88 -19.63
N THR A 49 5.39 21.63 -18.93
CA THR A 49 6.70 22.02 -19.42
C THR A 49 7.57 20.80 -19.74
N ALA A 50 7.61 19.80 -18.84
CA ALA A 50 8.36 18.57 -19.06
C ALA A 50 7.83 17.76 -20.27
N LEU A 51 6.51 17.75 -20.47
CA LEU A 51 5.91 17.15 -21.67
C LEU A 51 6.32 17.89 -22.95
N TYR A 52 6.29 19.20 -22.92
CA TYR A 52 6.71 20.03 -24.06
C TYR A 52 8.19 19.85 -24.42
N GLU A 53 9.06 19.84 -23.41
CA GLU A 53 10.51 19.66 -23.55
C GLU A 53 10.91 18.24 -24.00
N ALA A 54 10.07 17.24 -23.75
CA ALA A 54 10.30 15.89 -24.24
C ALA A 54 10.36 15.82 -25.77
N ASP A 55 9.70 16.73 -26.45
CA ASP A 55 9.73 16.89 -27.92
C ASP A 55 9.61 15.57 -28.68
N ALA A 56 8.53 14.84 -28.40
CA ALA A 56 8.27 13.50 -28.93
C ALA A 56 7.22 13.51 -30.04
N ASP A 57 7.30 12.51 -30.93
CA ASP A 57 6.31 12.26 -31.98
C ASP A 57 5.01 11.67 -31.39
N VAL A 58 5.16 10.85 -30.34
CA VAL A 58 4.08 10.14 -29.67
C VAL A 58 4.19 10.31 -28.17
N TYR A 59 3.08 10.60 -27.51
CA TYR A 59 2.96 10.67 -26.06
C TYR A 59 2.06 9.55 -25.57
N GLY A 60 2.62 8.55 -24.89
CA GLY A 60 1.92 7.42 -24.29
C GLY A 60 1.62 7.66 -22.82
N PHE A 61 0.37 7.90 -22.47
CA PHE A 61 -0.05 8.19 -21.10
C PHE A 61 -0.51 6.93 -20.37
N SER A 62 0.03 6.71 -19.18
CA SER A 62 -0.35 5.63 -18.27
C SER A 62 -1.51 6.08 -17.38
N VAL A 63 -2.73 5.61 -17.66
CA VAL A 63 -3.98 6.06 -17.03
C VAL A 63 -4.44 5.07 -15.98
N TYR A 64 -4.53 5.57 -14.75
CA TYR A 64 -5.02 4.84 -13.57
C TYR A 64 -6.20 5.57 -12.93
N ILE A 65 -6.91 4.88 -12.07
CA ILE A 65 -8.08 5.41 -11.35
C ILE A 65 -7.80 6.72 -10.59
N TRP A 66 -6.58 6.91 -10.07
CA TRP A 66 -6.21 8.09 -9.30
C TRP A 66 -5.73 9.28 -10.12
N ASN A 67 -5.34 9.07 -11.39
CA ASN A 67 -4.74 10.12 -12.21
C ASN A 67 -5.56 10.49 -13.45
N ARG A 68 -6.68 9.82 -13.72
CA ARG A 68 -7.49 9.98 -14.94
C ARG A 68 -7.79 11.44 -15.27
N GLU A 69 -8.35 12.19 -14.32
CA GLU A 69 -8.73 13.59 -14.53
C GLU A 69 -7.51 14.48 -14.85
N THR A 70 -6.42 14.28 -14.11
CA THR A 70 -5.17 15.01 -14.34
C THR A 70 -4.59 14.70 -15.71
N ILE A 71 -4.55 13.44 -16.10
CA ILE A 71 -4.02 13.01 -17.41
C ILE A 71 -4.88 13.57 -18.57
N LEU A 72 -6.21 13.46 -18.47
CA LEU A 72 -7.11 14.03 -19.47
C LEU A 72 -6.86 15.53 -19.67
N SER A 73 -6.76 16.26 -18.59
CA SER A 73 -6.52 17.70 -18.61
C SER A 73 -5.14 18.05 -19.17
N LEU A 74 -4.08 17.34 -18.79
CA LEU A 74 -2.72 17.55 -19.32
C LEU A 74 -2.62 17.21 -20.80
N ALA A 75 -3.24 16.14 -21.24
CA ALA A 75 -3.26 15.72 -22.64
C ALA A 75 -4.00 16.71 -23.53
N ALA A 76 -5.11 17.29 -23.04
CA ALA A 76 -5.83 18.34 -23.74
C ALA A 76 -4.96 19.60 -23.93
N ASP A 77 -4.24 20.04 -22.86
CA ASP A 77 -3.32 21.18 -22.96
C ASP A 77 -2.13 20.86 -23.89
N LEU A 78 -1.58 19.65 -23.81
CA LEU A 78 -0.49 19.23 -24.69
C LEU A 78 -0.91 19.29 -26.16
N HIS A 79 -2.10 18.84 -26.49
CA HIS A 79 -2.63 18.91 -27.85
C HIS A 79 -2.72 20.36 -28.40
N GLN A 80 -2.99 21.36 -27.53
CA GLN A 80 -3.00 22.76 -27.93
C GLN A 80 -1.61 23.31 -28.30
N ILE A 81 -0.58 22.84 -27.61
CA ILE A 81 0.81 23.32 -27.80
C ILE A 81 1.63 22.42 -28.72
N ARG A 82 1.19 21.20 -28.97
CA ARG A 82 1.82 20.19 -29.86
C ARG A 82 0.75 19.48 -30.69
N PRO A 83 0.04 20.18 -31.60
CA PRO A 83 -1.10 19.62 -32.33
C PRO A 83 -0.73 18.46 -33.26
N ASP A 84 0.54 18.38 -33.70
CA ASP A 84 1.03 17.33 -34.59
C ASP A 84 1.43 16.04 -33.85
N ALA A 85 1.68 16.13 -32.55
CA ALA A 85 2.05 14.97 -31.75
C ALA A 85 0.86 14.03 -31.54
N LYS A 86 1.13 12.72 -31.55
CA LYS A 86 0.10 11.71 -31.29
C LYS A 86 -0.07 11.47 -29.79
N ILE A 87 -1.32 11.40 -29.35
CA ILE A 87 -1.69 11.16 -27.96
C ILE A 87 -2.33 9.77 -27.85
N VAL A 88 -1.64 8.86 -27.14
CA VAL A 88 -2.06 7.48 -26.95
C VAL A 88 -2.27 7.21 -25.46
N PHE A 89 -3.44 6.69 -25.11
CA PHE A 89 -3.74 6.31 -23.74
C PHE A 89 -3.63 4.80 -23.55
N GLY A 90 -3.11 4.37 -22.40
CA GLY A 90 -3.07 2.97 -21.97
C GLY A 90 -3.22 2.88 -20.45
N GLY A 91 -3.35 1.66 -19.96
CA GLY A 91 -3.48 1.38 -18.53
C GLY A 91 -4.88 0.89 -18.13
N PRO A 92 -5.02 0.42 -16.88
CA PRO A 92 -6.22 -0.29 -16.44
C PRO A 92 -7.50 0.55 -16.45
N GLU A 93 -7.39 1.85 -16.25
CA GLU A 93 -8.54 2.76 -16.17
C GLU A 93 -9.16 3.03 -17.54
N ILE A 94 -8.37 2.95 -18.61
CA ILE A 94 -8.81 3.27 -19.97
C ILE A 94 -9.13 2.02 -20.80
N SER A 95 -8.70 0.83 -20.32
CA SER A 95 -8.82 -0.43 -21.08
C SER A 95 -10.25 -0.91 -21.31
N TYR A 96 -11.23 -0.32 -20.64
CA TYR A 96 -12.64 -0.69 -20.73
C TYR A 96 -13.53 0.40 -21.33
N GLU A 97 -12.92 1.42 -21.96
CA GLU A 97 -13.65 2.44 -22.70
C GLU A 97 -14.16 1.89 -24.05
N ASP A 98 -15.20 2.53 -24.56
CA ASP A 98 -15.76 2.27 -25.88
C ASP A 98 -15.45 3.44 -26.84
N PRO A 99 -15.76 3.32 -28.14
CA PRO A 99 -15.48 4.38 -29.12
C PRO A 99 -16.08 5.76 -28.82
N SER A 100 -17.15 5.85 -28.00
CA SER A 100 -17.73 7.13 -27.59
C SER A 100 -16.78 7.96 -26.73
N PHE A 101 -15.72 7.35 -26.18
CA PHE A 101 -14.66 8.05 -25.48
C PHE A 101 -14.03 9.14 -26.37
N PHE A 102 -13.78 8.84 -27.63
CA PHE A 102 -13.14 9.77 -28.57
C PHE A 102 -14.05 10.95 -28.94
N GLU A 103 -15.37 10.78 -28.88
CA GLU A 103 -16.32 11.88 -29.07
C GLU A 103 -16.20 12.90 -27.93
N ARG A 104 -15.98 12.43 -26.70
CA ARG A 104 -15.78 13.29 -25.53
C ARG A 104 -14.36 13.86 -25.44
N HIS A 105 -13.38 13.15 -26.00
CA HIS A 105 -11.96 13.48 -25.93
C HIS A 105 -11.28 13.38 -27.29
N PRO A 106 -11.64 14.26 -28.26
CA PRO A 106 -11.17 14.16 -29.64
C PRO A 106 -9.66 14.42 -29.83
N PHE A 107 -8.98 14.93 -28.79
CA PHE A 107 -7.55 15.11 -28.76
C PHE A 107 -6.76 13.81 -28.52
N VAL A 108 -7.41 12.73 -28.08
CA VAL A 108 -6.79 11.42 -27.93
C VAL A 108 -6.83 10.69 -29.25
N ASP A 109 -5.67 10.31 -29.80
CA ASP A 109 -5.61 9.62 -31.08
C ASP A 109 -6.03 8.16 -30.97
N ASN A 110 -5.49 7.40 -29.99
CA ASN A 110 -5.76 5.98 -29.85
C ASN A 110 -5.71 5.53 -28.39
N ILE A 111 -6.32 4.37 -28.13
CA ILE A 111 -6.25 3.68 -26.83
C ILE A 111 -5.60 2.31 -27.05
N ILE A 112 -4.69 1.93 -26.14
CA ILE A 112 -4.16 0.58 -26.02
C ILE A 112 -4.76 -0.06 -24.77
N ALA A 113 -5.66 -1.00 -24.96
CA ALA A 113 -6.32 -1.78 -23.91
C ALA A 113 -5.55 -3.07 -23.64
N GLY A 114 -5.34 -3.43 -22.36
CA GLY A 114 -4.59 -4.62 -21.97
C GLY A 114 -3.10 -4.38 -21.81
N GLU A 115 -2.27 -5.40 -22.08
CA GLU A 115 -0.82 -5.29 -21.95
C GLU A 115 -0.21 -4.49 -23.10
N GLY A 116 0.60 -3.50 -22.77
CA GLY A 116 1.02 -2.49 -23.72
C GLY A 116 2.36 -2.75 -24.43
N GLU A 117 3.18 -3.70 -23.97
CA GLU A 117 4.55 -3.83 -24.42
C GLU A 117 4.65 -4.11 -25.94
N ASP A 118 3.96 -5.11 -26.43
CA ASP A 118 3.94 -5.44 -27.86
C ASP A 118 3.02 -4.49 -28.63
N ALA A 119 1.81 -4.23 -28.09
CA ALA A 119 0.81 -3.41 -28.77
C ALA A 119 1.26 -1.97 -29.00
N PHE A 120 2.01 -1.37 -28.07
CA PHE A 120 2.56 -0.03 -28.25
C PHE A 120 3.70 -0.02 -29.27
N GLY A 121 4.51 -1.09 -29.30
CA GLY A 121 5.55 -1.28 -30.32
C GLY A 121 4.93 -1.39 -31.71
N GLU A 122 3.91 -2.22 -31.88
CA GLU A 122 3.15 -2.37 -33.14
C GLU A 122 2.50 -1.05 -33.56
N TYR A 123 1.96 -0.30 -32.62
CA TYR A 123 1.45 1.05 -32.86
C TYR A 123 2.52 1.98 -33.45
N CYS A 124 3.72 1.97 -32.90
CA CYS A 124 4.83 2.81 -33.37
C CYS A 124 5.36 2.37 -34.75
N ASP A 125 5.37 1.06 -35.03
CA ASP A 125 5.79 0.52 -36.32
C ASP A 125 4.77 0.82 -37.44
N ASN A 126 3.48 0.71 -37.14
CA ASN A 126 2.40 0.92 -38.10
C ASN A 126 1.16 1.53 -37.42
N PRO A 127 1.11 2.86 -37.23
CA PRO A 127 0.03 3.52 -36.54
C PRO A 127 -1.33 3.28 -37.23
N PRO A 128 -2.35 2.80 -36.49
CA PRO A 128 -3.69 2.62 -37.03
C PRO A 128 -4.38 3.97 -37.27
N PRO A 129 -5.56 4.00 -37.93
CA PRO A 129 -6.38 5.19 -38.00
C PRO A 129 -6.65 5.79 -36.61
N ARG A 130 -6.83 7.10 -36.56
CA ARG A 130 -7.23 7.78 -35.32
C ARG A 130 -8.52 7.19 -34.76
N HIS A 131 -8.68 7.30 -33.46
CA HIS A 131 -9.86 6.85 -32.71
C HIS A 131 -10.06 5.33 -32.76
N THR A 132 -8.94 4.58 -32.86
CA THR A 132 -8.95 3.11 -32.78
C THR A 132 -8.57 2.67 -31.35
N ILE A 133 -9.28 1.68 -30.82
CA ILE A 133 -8.90 0.96 -29.61
C ILE A 133 -8.17 -0.31 -30.03
N LEU A 134 -6.88 -0.39 -29.73
CA LEU A 134 -6.07 -1.58 -29.93
C LEU A 134 -6.17 -2.48 -28.70
N CYS A 135 -6.28 -3.79 -28.91
CA CYS A 135 -6.28 -4.77 -27.83
C CYS A 135 -4.90 -5.42 -27.72
N GLY A 136 -4.17 -5.09 -26.67
CA GLY A 136 -2.91 -5.75 -26.34
C GLY A 136 -3.14 -7.20 -25.93
N THR A 137 -2.31 -8.09 -26.45
CA THR A 137 -2.29 -9.50 -26.05
C THR A 137 -1.32 -9.70 -24.88
N PRO A 138 -1.42 -10.82 -24.13
CA PRO A 138 -0.45 -11.12 -23.09
C PRO A 138 0.98 -11.12 -23.63
N TYR A 139 1.84 -10.25 -23.07
CA TYR A 139 3.22 -10.09 -23.51
C TYR A 139 4.02 -11.38 -23.37
N ALA A 140 4.39 -11.99 -24.50
CA ALA A 140 5.08 -13.28 -24.54
C ALA A 140 6.49 -13.21 -23.94
N GLY A 141 7.16 -12.07 -24.09
CA GLY A 141 8.50 -11.81 -23.54
C GLY A 141 8.57 -11.48 -22.05
N PHE A 142 7.47 -11.61 -21.29
CA PHE A 142 7.44 -11.23 -19.88
C PHE A 142 8.50 -11.95 -19.04
N ALA A 143 8.60 -13.26 -19.17
CA ALA A 143 9.57 -14.06 -18.42
C ALA A 143 11.03 -13.73 -18.79
N GLU A 144 11.25 -13.27 -20.02
CA GLU A 144 12.58 -13.00 -20.60
C GLU A 144 12.94 -11.50 -20.59
N ALA A 145 12.02 -10.67 -20.12
CA ALA A 145 12.17 -9.20 -20.20
C ALA A 145 13.41 -8.68 -19.48
N GLY A 146 13.91 -9.42 -18.50
CA GLY A 146 15.03 -9.04 -17.67
C GLY A 146 14.71 -7.91 -16.71
N ILE A 147 15.70 -7.45 -16.01
CA ILE A 147 15.57 -6.37 -15.05
C ILE A 147 15.53 -5.00 -15.75
N LEU A 148 14.80 -4.06 -15.18
CA LEU A 148 14.67 -2.68 -15.66
C LEU A 148 15.54 -1.70 -14.86
N TYR A 149 16.62 -2.22 -14.28
CA TYR A 149 17.51 -1.49 -13.37
C TYR A 149 18.05 -0.18 -13.98
N ASP A 150 18.48 -0.22 -15.22
CA ASP A 150 19.02 0.91 -15.99
C ASP A 150 17.98 2.00 -16.32
N LEU A 151 16.70 1.71 -16.14
CA LEU A 151 15.61 2.67 -16.39
C LEU A 151 15.15 3.40 -15.11
N TYR A 152 15.78 3.14 -13.96
CA TYR A 152 15.51 3.89 -12.75
C TYR A 152 16.47 5.06 -12.59
N PRO A 153 16.03 6.20 -12.02
CA PRO A 153 16.91 7.33 -11.75
C PRO A 153 18.12 6.92 -10.90
N PRO A 154 19.33 7.43 -11.20
CA PRO A 154 20.56 7.08 -10.48
C PRO A 154 20.53 7.36 -8.97
N HIS A 155 19.66 8.26 -8.52
CA HIS A 155 19.53 8.68 -7.13
C HIS A 155 18.05 8.65 -6.69
N THR A 156 17.45 7.45 -6.66
CA THR A 156 16.14 7.29 -6.02
C THR A 156 16.27 7.71 -4.56
N LYS A 157 15.42 8.65 -4.11
CA LYS A 157 15.52 9.23 -2.75
C LYS A 157 15.47 8.14 -1.69
N THR A 158 16.27 8.32 -0.62
CA THR A 158 16.29 7.42 0.53
C THR A 158 14.88 7.22 1.09
N GLY A 159 14.48 5.96 1.31
CA GLY A 159 13.12 5.59 1.70
C GLY A 159 12.17 5.39 0.54
N GLY A 160 12.64 5.48 -0.71
CA GLY A 160 11.85 5.20 -1.90
C GLY A 160 11.43 3.73 -2.00
N ILE A 161 10.25 3.53 -2.58
CA ILE A 161 9.71 2.21 -2.89
C ILE A 161 9.99 1.91 -4.35
N LEU A 162 10.55 0.73 -4.62
CA LEU A 162 10.71 0.21 -5.96
C LEU A 162 9.71 -0.91 -6.19
N TYR A 163 8.99 -0.83 -7.30
CA TYR A 163 8.05 -1.87 -7.70
C TYR A 163 8.73 -2.92 -8.56
N TYR A 164 8.43 -4.17 -8.27
CA TYR A 164 8.96 -5.31 -9.01
C TYR A 164 7.82 -6.30 -9.34
N GLU A 165 7.87 -6.87 -10.53
CA GLU A 165 6.90 -7.82 -11.03
C GLU A 165 7.59 -9.14 -11.36
N SER A 166 7.28 -10.19 -10.60
CA SER A 166 7.78 -11.54 -10.84
C SER A 166 6.71 -12.46 -11.44
N SER A 167 5.45 -12.05 -11.39
CA SER A 167 4.35 -12.78 -12.03
C SER A 167 3.21 -11.85 -12.46
N ARG A 168 2.49 -12.23 -13.51
CA ARG A 168 1.29 -11.56 -14.04
C ARG A 168 0.10 -12.49 -14.02
N GLY A 169 -1.05 -11.96 -13.64
CA GLY A 169 -2.30 -12.70 -13.48
C GLY A 169 -2.53 -13.13 -12.05
N CYS A 170 -3.67 -13.79 -11.82
CA CYS A 170 -4.07 -14.30 -10.52
C CYS A 170 -4.77 -15.64 -10.71
N PRO A 171 -4.54 -16.64 -9.84
CA PRO A 171 -5.24 -17.92 -9.92
C PRO A 171 -6.72 -17.82 -9.54
N PHE A 172 -7.11 -16.74 -8.83
CA PHE A 172 -8.45 -16.52 -8.32
C PHE A 172 -9.32 -15.69 -9.29
N ARG A 173 -10.64 -15.72 -9.06
CA ARG A 173 -11.64 -15.07 -9.90
C ARG A 173 -12.56 -14.11 -9.15
N CYS A 174 -12.04 -13.47 -8.11
CA CYS A 174 -12.85 -12.54 -7.31
C CYS A 174 -13.59 -11.53 -8.19
N SER A 175 -14.92 -11.47 -8.04
CA SER A 175 -15.81 -10.74 -8.95
C SER A 175 -15.62 -9.23 -8.96
N TYR A 176 -15.04 -8.66 -7.91
CA TYR A 176 -14.74 -7.23 -7.76
C TYR A 176 -13.35 -6.84 -8.31
N CYS A 177 -12.49 -7.82 -8.62
CA CYS A 177 -11.07 -7.57 -8.90
C CYS A 177 -10.79 -7.59 -10.42
N LEU A 178 -10.06 -6.58 -10.91
CA LEU A 178 -9.63 -6.53 -12.32
C LEU A 178 -8.65 -7.64 -12.69
N SER A 179 -7.90 -8.18 -11.73
CA SER A 179 -6.96 -9.29 -11.98
C SER A 179 -7.68 -10.58 -12.40
N SER A 180 -8.98 -10.70 -12.15
CA SER A 180 -9.80 -11.81 -12.60
C SER A 180 -10.11 -11.79 -14.12
N ALA A 181 -9.87 -10.65 -14.77
CA ALA A 181 -10.06 -10.52 -16.22
C ALA A 181 -8.99 -11.27 -17.03
N THR A 182 -7.81 -11.51 -16.43
CA THR A 182 -6.71 -12.25 -17.05
C THR A 182 -6.74 -13.71 -16.58
N ARG A 183 -6.66 -14.67 -17.52
CA ARG A 183 -6.66 -16.09 -17.18
C ARG A 183 -5.24 -16.61 -16.95
N GLY A 184 -5.07 -17.38 -15.86
CA GLY A 184 -3.80 -18.04 -15.52
C GLY A 184 -2.77 -17.08 -14.95
N VAL A 185 -1.64 -17.65 -14.56
CA VAL A 185 -0.48 -16.91 -14.04
C VAL A 185 0.71 -17.20 -14.94
N ARG A 186 1.40 -16.17 -15.39
CA ARG A 186 2.71 -16.24 -16.04
C ARG A 186 3.74 -15.73 -15.05
N ALA A 187 4.82 -16.47 -14.84
CA ALA A 187 5.81 -16.13 -13.83
C ALA A 187 7.23 -16.35 -14.34
N LYS A 188 8.15 -15.55 -13.84
CA LYS A 188 9.59 -15.80 -13.91
C LYS A 188 9.94 -16.97 -12.98
N SER A 189 11.02 -17.70 -13.29
CA SER A 189 11.49 -18.75 -12.39
C SER A 189 11.98 -18.17 -11.05
N ALA A 190 12.12 -19.03 -10.04
CA ALA A 190 12.67 -18.60 -8.75
C ALA A 190 14.11 -18.10 -8.91
N GLU A 191 14.94 -18.81 -9.67
CA GLU A 191 16.34 -18.49 -9.93
C GLU A 191 16.48 -17.12 -10.61
N GLN A 192 15.67 -16.86 -11.63
CA GLN A 192 15.66 -15.58 -12.32
C GLN A 192 15.23 -14.46 -11.38
N THR A 193 14.15 -14.68 -10.61
CA THR A 193 13.64 -13.69 -9.64
C THR A 193 14.73 -13.35 -8.63
N ILE A 194 15.41 -14.34 -8.04
CA ILE A 194 16.49 -14.14 -7.07
C ILE A 194 17.66 -13.36 -7.68
N ALA A 195 18.05 -13.70 -8.90
CA ALA A 195 19.14 -13.01 -9.61
C ALA A 195 18.80 -11.54 -9.89
N GLU A 196 17.54 -11.22 -10.24
CA GLU A 196 17.08 -9.87 -10.46
C GLU A 196 17.00 -9.08 -9.14
N LEU A 197 16.53 -9.70 -8.04
CA LEU A 197 16.48 -9.06 -6.73
C LEU A 197 17.88 -8.73 -6.20
N ALA A 198 18.87 -9.59 -6.43
CA ALA A 198 20.24 -9.32 -6.03
C ALA A 198 20.83 -8.06 -6.69
N GLN A 199 20.38 -7.72 -7.91
CA GLN A 199 20.81 -6.48 -8.57
C GLN A 199 20.21 -5.24 -7.87
N PHE A 200 18.98 -5.31 -7.34
CA PHE A 200 18.37 -4.21 -6.62
C PHE A 200 19.04 -3.93 -5.27
N GLU A 201 19.72 -4.91 -4.67
CA GLU A 201 20.44 -4.68 -3.40
C GLU A 201 21.52 -3.59 -3.52
N SER A 202 22.12 -3.42 -4.69
CA SER A 202 23.14 -2.39 -4.96
C SER A 202 22.57 -0.99 -5.18
N MET A 203 21.23 -0.83 -5.27
CA MET A 203 20.61 0.48 -5.45
C MET A 203 20.56 1.27 -4.16
N ASP A 204 21.32 2.36 -4.10
CA ASP A 204 21.22 3.32 -3.01
C ASP A 204 19.86 4.02 -3.00
N GLY A 205 19.35 4.34 -1.80
CA GLY A 205 18.11 5.09 -1.64
C GLY A 205 16.83 4.29 -1.81
N VAL A 206 16.89 3.00 -2.13
CA VAL A 206 15.75 2.08 -2.13
C VAL A 206 15.74 1.28 -0.83
N ALA A 207 14.70 1.44 -0.02
CA ALA A 207 14.53 0.71 1.23
C ALA A 207 13.60 -0.50 1.07
N VAL A 208 12.57 -0.38 0.23
CA VAL A 208 11.53 -1.39 0.07
C VAL A 208 11.39 -1.81 -1.39
N ILE A 209 11.41 -3.11 -1.64
CA ILE A 209 11.01 -3.71 -2.92
C ILE A 209 9.59 -4.23 -2.77
N LYS A 210 8.62 -3.56 -3.40
CA LYS A 210 7.22 -4.00 -3.38
C LYS A 210 6.90 -4.82 -4.62
N PHE A 211 6.58 -6.09 -4.41
CA PHE A 211 6.06 -6.95 -5.47
C PHE A 211 4.65 -6.50 -5.86
N VAL A 212 4.39 -6.44 -7.16
CA VAL A 212 3.06 -6.17 -7.70
C VAL A 212 2.33 -7.43 -8.15
N ASP A 213 2.90 -8.58 -7.85
CA ASP A 213 2.29 -9.90 -8.02
C ASP A 213 0.98 -9.98 -7.22
N ARG A 214 -0.11 -10.44 -7.84
CA ARG A 214 -1.46 -10.45 -7.22
C ARG A 214 -1.68 -11.55 -6.20
N THR A 215 -0.90 -12.61 -6.27
CA THR A 215 -0.84 -13.70 -5.30
C THR A 215 0.53 -14.31 -5.44
N PHE A 216 1.50 -13.79 -4.70
CA PHE A 216 2.90 -14.20 -4.85
C PHE A 216 3.10 -15.69 -4.63
N ASN A 217 2.40 -16.26 -3.65
CA ASN A 217 2.50 -17.67 -3.27
C ASN A 217 1.52 -18.60 -4.02
N PHE A 218 1.12 -18.25 -5.27
CA PHE A 218 0.31 -19.12 -6.12
C PHE A 218 0.99 -20.47 -6.38
N ASP A 219 2.32 -20.48 -6.45
CA ASP A 219 3.18 -21.66 -6.44
C ASP A 219 4.02 -21.64 -5.16
N ARG A 220 3.70 -22.56 -4.24
CA ARG A 220 4.31 -22.64 -2.91
C ARG A 220 5.81 -22.91 -2.97
N ARG A 221 6.26 -23.81 -3.88
CA ARG A 221 7.68 -24.19 -4.01
C ARG A 221 8.51 -23.02 -4.55
N ARG A 222 7.96 -22.33 -5.54
CA ARG A 222 8.60 -21.13 -6.09
C ARG A 222 8.71 -20.03 -5.02
N ALA A 223 7.63 -19.77 -4.27
CA ALA A 223 7.62 -18.79 -3.19
C ALA A 223 8.64 -19.13 -2.10
N ASP A 224 8.67 -20.40 -1.68
CA ASP A 224 9.59 -20.88 -0.66
C ASP A 224 11.06 -20.71 -1.07
N ALA A 225 11.42 -21.09 -2.31
CA ALA A 225 12.77 -20.92 -2.82
C ALA A 225 13.23 -19.45 -2.83
N ILE A 226 12.32 -18.52 -3.17
CA ILE A 226 12.61 -17.07 -3.14
C ILE A 226 12.77 -16.60 -1.69
N TRP A 227 11.87 -16.97 -0.79
CA TRP A 227 11.95 -16.59 0.63
C TRP A 227 13.20 -17.15 1.32
N GLN A 228 13.59 -18.41 1.01
CA GLN A 228 14.83 -18.99 1.53
C GLN A 228 16.06 -18.17 1.08
N ALA A 229 16.11 -17.76 -0.18
CA ALA A 229 17.18 -16.89 -0.67
C ALA A 229 17.21 -15.55 0.05
N LEU A 230 16.04 -14.91 0.26
CA LEU A 230 15.91 -13.63 0.96
C LEU A 230 16.28 -13.70 2.44
N ALA A 231 16.27 -14.89 3.06
CA ALA A 231 16.74 -15.08 4.43
C ALA A 231 18.28 -14.97 4.54
N GLY A 232 19.01 -15.08 3.42
CA GLY A 232 20.46 -14.98 3.39
C GLY A 232 21.01 -13.56 3.59
N ASP A 233 22.30 -13.46 3.95
CA ASP A 233 22.99 -12.21 4.28
C ASP A 233 23.21 -11.28 3.07
N ASN A 234 23.05 -11.79 1.85
CA ASN A 234 23.19 -11.01 0.62
C ASN A 234 22.01 -10.07 0.37
N PHE A 235 20.90 -10.27 1.07
CA PHE A 235 19.70 -9.47 0.97
C PHE A 235 19.50 -8.68 2.27
N ARG A 236 19.30 -7.37 2.18
CA ARG A 236 19.19 -6.47 3.35
C ARG A 236 17.99 -5.55 3.30
N LYS A 237 17.41 -5.35 2.11
CA LYS A 237 16.22 -4.53 1.92
C LYS A 237 14.96 -5.22 2.48
N THR A 238 13.90 -4.47 2.63
CA THR A 238 12.58 -5.02 2.96
C THR A 238 11.86 -5.41 1.68
N TYR A 239 11.25 -6.60 1.67
CA TYR A 239 10.49 -7.14 0.54
C TYR A 239 9.02 -7.28 0.94
N HIS A 240 8.14 -6.66 0.18
CA HIS A 240 6.71 -6.66 0.43
C HIS A 240 5.98 -7.54 -0.59
N PHE A 241 5.16 -8.49 -0.10
CA PHE A 241 4.44 -9.47 -0.94
C PHE A 241 2.95 -9.45 -0.64
N GLU A 242 2.12 -9.49 -1.70
CA GLU A 242 0.70 -9.84 -1.58
C GLU A 242 0.56 -11.37 -1.59
N VAL A 243 -0.01 -11.95 -0.53
CA VAL A 243 -0.12 -13.40 -0.36
C VAL A 243 -1.54 -13.85 -0.06
N CYS A 244 -1.85 -15.11 -0.37
CA CYS A 244 -3.04 -15.80 0.11
C CYS A 244 -2.62 -16.73 1.25
N ALA A 245 -2.99 -16.39 2.49
CA ALA A 245 -2.44 -17.06 3.67
C ALA A 245 -2.91 -18.52 3.83
N ASP A 246 -4.09 -18.88 3.30
CA ASP A 246 -4.61 -20.24 3.26
C ASP A 246 -3.90 -21.17 2.26
N LEU A 247 -3.03 -20.63 1.41
CA LEU A 247 -2.15 -21.42 0.54
C LEU A 247 -0.82 -21.81 1.20
N LEU A 248 -0.48 -21.26 2.37
CA LEU A 248 0.79 -21.55 3.04
C LEU A 248 0.79 -22.98 3.62
N ASP A 249 1.89 -23.70 3.41
CA ASP A 249 2.12 -25.02 3.96
C ASP A 249 3.19 -25.01 5.08
N GLU A 250 3.46 -26.17 5.67
CA GLU A 250 4.42 -26.31 6.78
C GLU A 250 5.86 -25.93 6.40
N GLU A 251 6.24 -26.07 5.14
CA GLU A 251 7.55 -25.67 4.65
C GLU A 251 7.65 -24.13 4.60
N ASN A 252 6.64 -23.50 4.01
CA ASN A 252 6.55 -22.04 3.98
C ASN A 252 6.57 -21.42 5.39
N PHE A 253 5.83 -22.00 6.35
CA PHE A 253 5.86 -21.51 7.74
C PHE A 253 7.24 -21.65 8.38
N ARG A 254 7.98 -22.72 8.11
CA ARG A 254 9.36 -22.88 8.62
C ARG A 254 10.30 -21.84 8.04
N THR A 255 10.22 -21.59 6.75
CA THR A 255 11.01 -20.57 6.05
C THR A 255 10.69 -19.19 6.57
N LEU A 256 9.40 -18.83 6.70
CA LEU A 256 8.96 -17.55 7.23
C LEU A 256 9.37 -17.35 8.70
N ALA A 257 9.33 -18.39 9.52
CA ALA A 257 9.76 -18.31 10.92
C ALA A 257 11.27 -18.08 11.07
N ALA A 258 12.08 -18.54 10.12
CA ALA A 258 13.53 -18.33 10.10
C ALA A 258 13.94 -16.98 9.48
N MET A 259 13.01 -16.19 8.96
CA MET A 259 13.29 -14.93 8.28
C MET A 259 13.86 -13.88 9.23
N PRO A 260 14.92 -13.15 8.86
CA PRO A 260 15.41 -12.02 9.63
C PRO A 260 14.32 -10.97 9.85
N LYS A 261 14.25 -10.41 11.06
CA LYS A 261 13.23 -9.42 11.41
C LYS A 261 13.27 -8.21 10.47
N GLY A 262 12.09 -7.81 9.95
CA GLY A 262 11.94 -6.67 9.04
C GLY A 262 12.35 -6.94 7.59
N ARG A 263 12.82 -8.15 7.25
CA ARG A 263 13.18 -8.53 5.88
C ARG A 263 11.95 -8.64 4.99
N ILE A 264 10.84 -9.15 5.52
CA ILE A 264 9.60 -9.39 4.78
C ILE A 264 8.45 -8.65 5.44
N GLN A 265 7.56 -8.12 4.59
CA GLN A 265 6.22 -7.68 4.92
C GLN A 265 5.24 -8.48 4.08
N LEU A 266 4.17 -8.97 4.69
CA LEU A 266 3.11 -9.70 4.00
C LEU A 266 1.82 -8.89 4.03
N GLU A 267 1.21 -8.69 2.86
CA GLU A 267 -0.12 -8.13 2.70
C GLU A 267 -1.08 -9.28 2.35
N CYS A 268 -2.13 -9.46 3.15
CA CYS A 268 -3.08 -10.55 3.00
C CYS A 268 -4.51 -9.99 2.95
N GLY A 269 -5.13 -10.12 1.79
CA GLY A 269 -6.54 -9.76 1.62
C GLY A 269 -7.44 -10.78 2.30
N VAL A 270 -7.92 -10.53 3.51
CA VAL A 270 -9.00 -11.28 4.16
C VAL A 270 -10.33 -10.95 3.50
N GLN A 271 -10.55 -9.66 3.23
CA GLN A 271 -11.69 -9.02 2.60
C GLN A 271 -12.95 -9.04 3.47
N SER A 272 -13.34 -10.18 3.97
CA SER A 272 -14.44 -10.43 4.90
C SER A 272 -14.23 -11.79 5.56
N THR A 273 -14.75 -11.98 6.77
CA THR A 273 -14.84 -13.30 7.41
C THR A 273 -16.24 -13.92 7.25
N ASN A 274 -17.14 -13.26 6.50
CA ASN A 274 -18.48 -13.76 6.21
C ASN A 274 -18.46 -14.76 5.04
N PRO A 275 -18.81 -16.06 5.25
CA PRO A 275 -18.80 -17.04 4.18
C PRO A 275 -19.79 -16.72 3.04
N ASP A 276 -20.90 -16.04 3.34
CA ASP A 276 -21.90 -15.66 2.34
C ASP A 276 -21.36 -14.55 1.42
N THR A 277 -20.68 -13.59 2.01
CA THR A 277 -19.97 -12.52 1.29
C THR A 277 -18.88 -13.10 0.40
N LEU A 278 -18.02 -13.97 0.93
CA LEU A 278 -16.94 -14.58 0.16
C LEU A 278 -17.47 -15.38 -1.04
N ARG A 279 -18.57 -16.14 -0.86
CA ARG A 279 -19.23 -16.83 -1.98
C ARG A 279 -19.79 -15.86 -3.02
N ALA A 280 -20.43 -14.78 -2.58
CA ALA A 280 -21.04 -13.80 -3.48
C ALA A 280 -20.01 -13.04 -4.34
N ILE A 281 -18.78 -12.91 -3.86
CA ILE A 281 -17.68 -12.28 -4.60
C ILE A 281 -16.77 -13.30 -5.32
N ASP A 282 -17.19 -14.55 -5.44
CA ASP A 282 -16.44 -15.67 -6.07
C ASP A 282 -15.00 -15.82 -5.48
N ARG A 283 -14.89 -15.63 -4.16
CA ARG A 283 -13.64 -15.80 -3.42
C ARG A 283 -13.65 -17.11 -2.65
N HIS A 284 -13.02 -18.13 -3.24
CA HIS A 284 -12.89 -19.46 -2.64
C HIS A 284 -11.73 -19.48 -1.65
N ALA A 285 -11.96 -18.97 -0.44
CA ALA A 285 -11.00 -18.92 0.64
C ALA A 285 -11.69 -19.32 1.96
N ASP A 286 -10.97 -19.99 2.83
CA ASP A 286 -11.44 -20.28 4.21
C ASP A 286 -10.94 -19.17 5.15
N PRO A 287 -11.83 -18.28 5.65
CA PRO A 287 -11.41 -17.19 6.52
C PRO A 287 -10.78 -17.70 7.84
N ARG A 288 -11.21 -18.87 8.35
CA ARG A 288 -10.63 -19.45 9.57
C ARG A 288 -9.19 -19.91 9.33
N ALA A 289 -8.93 -20.53 8.19
CA ALA A 289 -7.58 -20.94 7.81
C ALA A 289 -6.67 -19.72 7.60
N ILE A 290 -7.17 -18.65 6.97
CA ILE A 290 -6.44 -17.39 6.80
C ILE A 290 -6.08 -16.80 8.16
N LEU A 291 -7.05 -16.60 9.06
CA LEU A 291 -6.81 -16.02 10.38
C LEU A 291 -5.84 -16.85 11.22
N ALA A 292 -5.96 -18.18 11.18
CA ALA A 292 -5.03 -19.09 11.87
C ALA A 292 -3.60 -19.00 11.33
N ALA A 293 -3.45 -18.87 10.01
CA ALA A 293 -2.15 -18.70 9.36
C ALA A 293 -1.50 -17.36 9.75
N LEU A 294 -2.26 -16.26 9.74
CA LEU A 294 -1.78 -14.94 10.15
C LEU A 294 -1.39 -14.92 11.63
N ASP A 295 -2.20 -15.48 12.51
CA ASP A 295 -1.89 -15.59 13.94
C ASP A 295 -0.60 -16.39 14.18
N ARG A 296 -0.40 -17.49 13.44
CA ARG A 296 0.83 -18.29 13.51
C ARG A 296 2.06 -17.49 13.14
N ILE A 297 2.03 -16.71 12.05
CA ILE A 297 3.14 -15.85 11.61
C ILE A 297 3.37 -14.74 12.64
N ARG A 298 2.30 -14.07 13.09
CA ARG A 298 2.37 -12.97 14.05
C ARG A 298 3.03 -13.36 15.37
N ARG A 299 2.77 -14.56 15.86
CA ARG A 299 3.39 -15.08 17.11
C ARG A 299 4.91 -15.21 17.02
N VAL A 300 5.48 -15.38 15.85
CA VAL A 300 6.94 -15.38 15.66
C VAL A 300 7.51 -13.96 15.80
N GLY A 301 6.78 -12.93 15.34
CA GLY A 301 7.09 -11.52 15.55
C GLY A 301 8.25 -10.96 14.72
N ASN A 302 8.62 -11.64 13.64
CA ASN A 302 9.71 -11.25 12.74
C ASN A 302 9.23 -10.63 11.42
N ILE A 303 7.97 -10.86 11.04
CA ILE A 303 7.34 -10.39 9.79
C ILE A 303 6.22 -9.42 10.13
N HIS A 304 6.16 -8.29 9.43
CA HIS A 304 5.07 -7.33 9.55
C HIS A 304 3.90 -7.76 8.65
N ILE A 305 2.72 -7.88 9.24
CA ILE A 305 1.51 -8.39 8.60
C ILE A 305 0.53 -7.25 8.36
N HIS A 306 0.19 -7.01 7.08
CA HIS A 306 -0.95 -6.19 6.67
C HIS A 306 -2.12 -7.11 6.36
N ALA A 307 -3.28 -6.83 6.91
CA ALA A 307 -4.51 -7.52 6.57
C ALA A 307 -5.53 -6.52 6.02
N ASP A 308 -6.29 -6.93 4.99
CA ASP A 308 -7.24 -6.04 4.33
C ASP A 308 -8.67 -6.55 4.52
N LEU A 309 -9.57 -5.63 4.84
CA LEU A 309 -11.02 -5.82 4.79
C LEU A 309 -11.62 -4.84 3.77
N ILE A 310 -12.71 -5.23 3.11
CA ILE A 310 -13.42 -4.38 2.17
C ILE A 310 -14.84 -4.10 2.66
N ALA A 311 -15.12 -2.85 3.01
CA ALA A 311 -16.46 -2.38 3.31
C ALA A 311 -17.31 -2.26 2.02
N GLY A 312 -18.57 -2.63 2.10
CA GLY A 312 -19.51 -2.53 0.98
C GLY A 312 -19.64 -3.78 0.13
N LEU A 313 -19.03 -4.90 0.51
CA LEU A 313 -19.21 -6.19 -0.16
C LEU A 313 -20.66 -6.70 -0.01
N PRO A 314 -21.15 -7.56 -0.95
CA PRO A 314 -22.49 -8.13 -0.86
C PRO A 314 -22.70 -8.91 0.45
N HIS A 315 -23.93 -8.88 0.98
CA HIS A 315 -24.34 -9.63 2.20
C HIS A 315 -23.58 -9.27 3.48
N GLU A 316 -22.92 -8.11 3.52
CA GLU A 316 -22.18 -7.65 4.70
C GLU A 316 -22.63 -6.26 5.13
N GLY A 317 -23.54 -6.23 6.11
CA GLY A 317 -23.95 -4.99 6.78
C GLY A 317 -22.99 -4.60 7.90
N LEU A 318 -23.21 -3.42 8.50
CA LEU A 318 -22.31 -2.84 9.50
C LEU A 318 -21.97 -3.78 10.66
N ALA A 319 -22.97 -4.46 11.23
CA ALA A 319 -22.76 -5.39 12.36
C ALA A 319 -21.89 -6.60 11.95
N ARG A 320 -22.07 -7.12 10.73
CA ARG A 320 -21.26 -8.25 10.23
C ARG A 320 -19.84 -7.81 9.87
N PHE A 321 -19.70 -6.59 9.32
CA PHE A 321 -18.39 -5.99 9.08
C PHE A 321 -17.62 -5.76 10.39
N ALA A 322 -18.31 -5.29 11.45
CA ALA A 322 -17.73 -5.17 12.79
C ALA A 322 -17.18 -6.49 13.31
N GLN A 323 -17.90 -7.60 13.08
CA GLN A 323 -17.40 -8.92 13.42
C GLN A 323 -16.17 -9.31 12.60
N SER A 324 -16.16 -9.07 11.27
CA SER A 324 -14.98 -9.30 10.42
C SER A 324 -13.77 -8.49 10.90
N PHE A 325 -14.00 -7.27 11.35
CA PHE A 325 -12.96 -6.41 11.92
C PHE A 325 -12.40 -7.01 13.22
N ASP A 326 -13.27 -7.37 14.17
CA ASP A 326 -12.88 -7.90 15.48
C ASP A 326 -12.14 -9.23 15.37
N GLU A 327 -12.50 -10.07 14.38
CA GLU A 327 -11.81 -11.33 14.09
C GLU A 327 -10.44 -11.12 13.43
N THR A 328 -10.26 -10.06 12.61
CA THR A 328 -9.04 -9.83 11.83
C THR A 328 -8.02 -8.98 12.58
N PHE A 329 -8.46 -7.96 13.29
CA PHE A 329 -7.58 -7.00 13.97
C PHE A 329 -6.53 -7.64 14.88
N PRO A 330 -6.85 -8.68 15.71
CA PRO A 330 -5.88 -9.28 16.63
C PRO A 330 -4.75 -10.06 15.94
N VAL A 331 -4.90 -10.46 14.68
CA VAL A 331 -3.96 -11.34 13.96
C VAL A 331 -3.08 -10.63 12.95
N CYS A 332 -3.13 -9.29 12.89
CA CYS A 332 -2.27 -8.48 12.03
C CYS A 332 -1.57 -7.35 12.81
N ASP A 333 -0.57 -6.74 12.21
CA ASP A 333 0.12 -5.56 12.74
C ASP A 333 -0.50 -4.28 12.19
N LEU A 334 -1.05 -4.34 10.96
CA LEU A 334 -1.78 -3.27 10.30
C LEU A 334 -3.04 -3.83 9.68
N LEU A 335 -4.19 -3.33 10.10
CA LEU A 335 -5.47 -3.58 9.43
C LEU A 335 -5.78 -2.40 8.50
N GLN A 336 -6.00 -2.69 7.23
CA GLN A 336 -6.41 -1.70 6.23
C GLN A 336 -7.88 -1.89 5.88
N LEU A 337 -8.64 -0.79 5.90
CA LEU A 337 -10.02 -0.81 5.43
C LEU A 337 -10.07 -0.31 3.98
N GLY A 338 -10.43 -1.20 3.07
CA GLY A 338 -10.79 -0.85 1.70
C GLY A 338 -12.28 -0.54 1.61
N PHE A 339 -12.65 0.29 0.62
CA PHE A 339 -14.03 0.57 0.28
C PHE A 339 -14.30 0.03 -1.12
N LEU A 340 -15.38 -0.73 -1.28
CA LEU A 340 -15.69 -1.39 -2.55
C LEU A 340 -15.82 -0.37 -3.67
N LYS A 341 -15.08 -0.62 -4.75
CA LYS A 341 -15.12 0.15 -5.99
C LYS A 341 -15.66 -0.74 -7.10
N LEU A 342 -16.73 -0.31 -7.75
CA LEU A 342 -17.29 -1.03 -8.87
C LEU A 342 -16.53 -0.66 -10.17
N LEU A 343 -15.35 -1.26 -10.32
CA LEU A 343 -14.42 -0.95 -11.40
C LEU A 343 -14.95 -1.39 -12.77
N PRO A 344 -14.77 -0.58 -13.83
CA PRO A 344 -15.04 -1.01 -15.20
C PRO A 344 -14.35 -2.33 -15.52
N GLY A 345 -15.04 -3.24 -16.22
CA GLY A 345 -14.51 -4.56 -16.59
C GLY A 345 -14.75 -5.68 -15.58
N THR A 346 -15.06 -5.38 -14.31
CA THR A 346 -15.34 -6.40 -13.29
C THR A 346 -16.72 -7.05 -13.46
N SER A 347 -16.84 -8.33 -13.08
CA SER A 347 -18.12 -9.03 -13.13
C SER A 347 -19.11 -8.51 -12.08
N LEU A 348 -18.63 -8.08 -10.91
CA LEU A 348 -19.48 -7.50 -9.87
C LEU A 348 -20.16 -6.20 -10.37
N ARG A 349 -19.44 -5.33 -11.09
CA ARG A 349 -20.04 -4.12 -11.70
C ARG A 349 -21.19 -4.46 -12.67
N LYS A 350 -21.07 -5.56 -13.43
CA LYS A 350 -22.13 -6.01 -14.34
C LYS A 350 -23.34 -6.55 -13.59
N GLN A 351 -23.16 -7.09 -12.41
CA GLN A 351 -24.20 -7.70 -11.56
C GLN A 351 -24.85 -6.72 -10.57
N CYS A 352 -24.22 -5.59 -10.31
CA CYS A 352 -24.57 -4.66 -9.23
C CYS A 352 -26.00 -4.09 -9.31
N ALA A 353 -26.58 -3.99 -10.50
CA ALA A 353 -27.94 -3.47 -10.68
C ALA A 353 -29.02 -4.27 -9.93
N GLY A 354 -28.81 -5.58 -9.73
CA GLY A 354 -29.71 -6.46 -8.98
C GLY A 354 -29.46 -6.51 -7.47
N MET A 355 -28.44 -5.80 -6.97
CA MET A 355 -27.97 -5.85 -5.58
C MET A 355 -28.12 -4.49 -4.86
N GLY A 356 -28.97 -3.60 -5.35
CA GLY A 356 -29.22 -2.28 -4.74
C GLY A 356 -28.05 -1.31 -4.71
N TYR A 357 -26.94 -1.61 -5.40
CA TYR A 357 -25.77 -0.74 -5.40
C TYR A 357 -26.00 0.60 -6.08
N ARG A 358 -25.62 1.66 -5.38
CA ARG A 358 -25.39 2.99 -5.96
C ARG A 358 -23.93 3.37 -5.69
N TYR A 359 -23.24 3.86 -6.70
CA TYR A 359 -21.81 4.16 -6.65
C TYR A 359 -21.50 5.44 -7.43
N SER A 360 -20.34 6.03 -7.17
CA SER A 360 -19.89 7.21 -7.91
C SER A 360 -19.72 6.89 -9.41
N PRO A 361 -20.31 7.68 -10.31
CA PRO A 361 -20.14 7.48 -11.75
C PRO A 361 -18.72 7.82 -12.23
N ALA A 362 -17.99 8.63 -11.48
CA ALA A 362 -16.61 9.01 -11.74
C ALA A 362 -15.63 8.18 -10.88
N PRO A 363 -14.35 8.07 -11.29
CA PRO A 363 -13.34 7.49 -10.45
C PRO A 363 -13.32 8.11 -9.03
N PRO A 364 -13.18 7.33 -7.98
CA PRO A 364 -12.79 5.92 -7.95
C PRO A 364 -13.95 4.90 -8.03
N TYR A 365 -15.15 5.25 -8.44
CA TYR A 365 -16.32 4.36 -8.58
C TYR A 365 -16.75 3.70 -7.26
N GLU A 366 -16.54 4.39 -6.16
CA GLU A 366 -16.81 3.89 -4.83
C GLU A 366 -18.31 3.71 -4.60
N VAL A 367 -18.64 2.62 -3.92
CA VAL A 367 -20.02 2.34 -3.50
C VAL A 367 -20.45 3.36 -2.47
N LEU A 368 -21.63 3.94 -2.69
CA LEU A 368 -22.26 4.93 -1.82
C LEU A 368 -23.42 4.34 -1.01
N ILE A 369 -24.09 3.32 -1.54
CA ILE A 369 -25.20 2.60 -0.90
C ILE A 369 -25.23 1.18 -1.46
N SER A 370 -25.60 0.21 -0.63
CA SER A 370 -25.98 -1.15 -1.04
C SER A 370 -27.23 -1.59 -0.27
N ASP A 371 -27.75 -2.79 -0.57
CA ASP A 371 -28.87 -3.37 0.20
C ASP A 371 -28.51 -3.63 1.67
N CYS A 372 -27.21 -3.71 2.01
CA CYS A 372 -26.72 -4.05 3.34
C CYS A 372 -26.15 -2.84 4.11
N LEU A 373 -25.70 -1.80 3.43
CA LEU A 373 -25.06 -0.61 4.01
C LEU A 373 -25.71 0.66 3.48
N SER A 374 -26.14 1.51 4.38
CA SER A 374 -26.55 2.88 4.08
C SER A 374 -25.34 3.78 3.79
N TYR A 375 -25.58 4.97 3.23
CA TYR A 375 -24.53 5.98 3.06
C TYR A 375 -23.97 6.45 4.42
N GLU A 376 -24.81 6.52 5.44
CA GLU A 376 -24.40 6.88 6.81
C GLU A 376 -23.44 5.84 7.41
N ASP A 377 -23.72 4.54 7.20
CA ASP A 377 -22.83 3.45 7.63
C ASP A 377 -21.47 3.56 6.95
N LEU A 378 -21.43 3.81 5.63
CA LEU A 378 -20.16 3.98 4.89
C LEU A 378 -19.39 5.22 5.38
N CYS A 379 -20.08 6.35 5.62
CA CYS A 379 -19.45 7.53 6.21
C CYS A 379 -18.88 7.23 7.61
N ARG A 380 -19.56 6.41 8.40
CA ARG A 380 -19.07 5.97 9.70
C ARG A 380 -17.82 5.12 9.57
N LEU A 381 -17.81 4.16 8.63
CA LEU A 381 -16.64 3.31 8.35
C LEU A 381 -15.45 4.13 7.85
N HIS A 382 -15.66 5.16 7.03
CA HIS A 382 -14.59 6.08 6.63
C HIS A 382 -13.97 6.81 7.83
N ARG A 383 -14.81 7.29 8.78
CA ARG A 383 -14.26 7.92 10.01
C ARG A 383 -13.48 6.93 10.88
N ILE A 384 -13.93 5.67 10.92
CA ILE A 384 -13.20 4.60 11.62
C ILE A 384 -11.85 4.33 10.94
N ASP A 385 -11.83 4.27 9.60
CA ASP A 385 -10.60 4.13 8.83
C ASP A 385 -9.61 5.27 9.11
N GLU A 386 -10.07 6.51 9.16
CA GLU A 386 -9.24 7.67 9.46
C GLU A 386 -8.57 7.62 10.85
N VAL A 387 -9.30 7.19 11.88
CA VAL A 387 -8.72 7.05 13.22
C VAL A 387 -7.86 5.79 13.34
N LEU A 388 -8.21 4.72 12.64
CA LEU A 388 -7.40 3.50 12.56
C LEU A 388 -6.03 3.79 11.93
N ASP A 389 -6.02 4.46 10.77
CA ASP A 389 -4.79 4.88 10.09
C ASP A 389 -3.95 5.81 10.97
N ARG A 390 -4.57 6.80 11.60
CA ARG A 390 -3.89 7.80 12.42
C ARG A 390 -3.26 7.25 13.68
N PHE A 391 -3.96 6.37 14.40
CA PHE A 391 -3.55 5.92 15.73
C PHE A 391 -2.93 4.52 15.73
N ALA A 392 -3.37 3.60 14.86
CA ALA A 392 -2.82 2.26 14.74
C ALA A 392 -1.87 2.11 13.56
N GLY A 393 -2.25 2.60 12.36
CA GLY A 393 -1.46 2.45 11.13
C GLY A 393 -0.12 3.17 11.14
N GLY A 394 -0.05 4.33 11.79
CA GLY A 394 1.18 5.12 11.91
C GLY A 394 2.21 4.58 12.91
N GLY A 395 1.87 3.56 13.69
CA GLY A 395 2.75 3.01 14.73
C GLY A 395 3.09 3.97 15.88
N ASN A 396 2.34 5.09 16.02
CA ASN A 396 2.67 6.15 16.96
C ASN A 396 2.24 5.84 18.41
N PHE A 397 1.28 4.92 18.60
CA PHE A 397 0.69 4.61 19.90
C PHE A 397 0.62 3.11 20.22
N PRO A 398 1.67 2.31 19.97
CA PRO A 398 1.59 0.85 20.10
C PRO A 398 1.34 0.39 21.53
N ARG A 399 2.00 1.01 22.53
CA ARG A 399 1.84 0.66 23.95
C ARG A 399 0.47 1.08 24.46
N THR A 400 0.07 2.31 24.14
CA THR A 400 -1.21 2.88 24.55
C THR A 400 -2.37 2.07 23.99
N LEU A 401 -2.33 1.71 22.69
CA LEU A 401 -3.37 0.88 22.07
C LEU A 401 -3.40 -0.52 22.68
N THR A 402 -2.25 -1.16 22.91
CA THR A 402 -2.19 -2.47 23.57
C THR A 402 -2.81 -2.40 24.97
N PHE A 403 -2.50 -1.35 25.73
CA PHE A 403 -3.04 -1.14 27.07
C PHE A 403 -4.57 -0.97 27.08
N LEU A 404 -5.11 -0.16 26.16
CA LEU A 404 -6.54 0.12 26.06
C LEU A 404 -7.30 -1.08 25.51
N LEU A 405 -6.85 -1.65 24.40
CA LEU A 405 -7.56 -2.75 23.72
C LEU A 405 -7.58 -4.05 24.54
N ALA A 406 -6.63 -4.26 25.47
CA ALA A 406 -6.68 -5.35 26.41
C ALA A 406 -7.87 -5.27 27.40
N ARG A 407 -8.56 -4.13 27.47
CA ARG A 407 -9.70 -3.84 28.34
C ARG A 407 -11.02 -3.73 27.57
N GLU A 408 -10.99 -3.94 26.27
CA GLU A 408 -12.16 -3.82 25.39
C GLU A 408 -12.55 -5.17 24.82
N ASP A 409 -13.85 -5.44 24.75
CA ASP A 409 -14.37 -6.68 24.17
C ASP A 409 -14.37 -6.64 22.63
N SER A 410 -14.39 -5.45 22.01
CA SER A 410 -14.46 -5.25 20.57
C SER A 410 -13.55 -4.11 20.14
N PRO A 411 -12.46 -4.42 19.42
CA PRO A 411 -11.64 -3.42 18.74
C PRO A 411 -12.47 -2.50 17.82
N PHE A 412 -13.44 -3.04 17.09
CA PHE A 412 -14.32 -2.22 16.24
C PHE A 412 -15.09 -1.18 17.06
N ALA A 413 -15.70 -1.58 18.19
CA ALA A 413 -16.44 -0.66 19.06
C ALA A 413 -15.53 0.42 19.66
N PHE A 414 -14.30 0.06 20.00
CA PHE A 414 -13.29 1.02 20.47
C PHE A 414 -12.97 2.07 19.40
N PHE A 415 -12.63 1.66 18.17
CA PHE A 415 -12.31 2.60 17.09
C PHE A 415 -13.52 3.39 16.63
N ALA A 416 -14.74 2.84 16.68
CA ALA A 416 -15.97 3.56 16.41
C ALA A 416 -16.21 4.68 17.44
N ALA A 417 -16.03 4.39 18.73
CA ALA A 417 -16.14 5.39 19.79
C ALA A 417 -15.04 6.47 19.68
N LEU A 418 -13.83 6.09 19.29
CA LEU A 418 -12.72 7.01 19.03
C LEU A 418 -13.04 7.95 17.85
N ALA A 419 -13.61 7.43 16.77
CA ALA A 419 -14.02 8.20 15.60
C ALA A 419 -15.14 9.20 15.93
N ASP A 420 -16.08 8.81 16.81
CA ASP A 420 -17.14 9.70 17.28
C ASP A 420 -16.59 10.81 18.21
N ALA A 421 -15.54 10.49 19.00
CA ALA A 421 -14.91 11.45 19.91
C ALA A 421 -13.94 12.42 19.22
N ILE A 422 -13.33 12.04 18.10
CA ILE A 422 -12.32 12.82 17.38
C ILE A 422 -12.74 12.98 15.90
N PRO A 423 -13.81 13.74 15.61
CA PRO A 423 -14.18 14.03 14.24
C PRO A 423 -13.07 14.87 13.57
N ALA A 424 -12.85 14.67 12.28
CA ALA A 424 -11.83 15.37 11.49
C ALA A 424 -10.36 15.12 11.96
N VAL A 425 -10.04 13.92 12.37
CA VAL A 425 -8.71 13.53 12.87
C VAL A 425 -7.58 13.85 11.88
N ARG A 426 -7.84 13.79 10.57
CA ARG A 426 -6.85 14.11 9.51
C ARG A 426 -6.38 15.57 9.54
N ALA A 427 -7.20 16.49 10.05
CA ALA A 427 -6.87 17.91 10.13
C ALA A 427 -6.02 18.26 11.36
N LEU A 428 -5.86 17.33 12.32
CA LEU A 428 -5.14 17.57 13.55
C LEU A 428 -3.61 17.49 13.33
N SER A 429 -2.88 18.40 13.98
CA SER A 429 -1.44 18.22 14.14
C SER A 429 -1.15 16.97 14.98
N GLN A 430 0.11 16.47 14.94
CA GLN A 430 0.51 15.32 15.78
C GLN A 430 0.26 15.59 17.27
N ARG A 431 0.54 16.81 17.70
CA ARG A 431 0.35 17.26 19.08
C ARG A 431 -1.13 17.29 19.49
N ASP A 432 -1.98 17.86 18.62
CA ASP A 432 -3.42 17.92 18.87
C ASP A 432 -4.08 16.54 18.85
N ALA A 433 -3.61 15.66 17.95
CA ALA A 433 -4.06 14.26 17.90
C ALA A 433 -3.70 13.52 19.20
N PHE A 434 -2.46 13.68 19.70
CA PHE A 434 -2.06 13.12 20.99
C PHE A 434 -2.97 13.61 22.12
N SER A 435 -3.17 14.93 22.22
CA SER A 435 -4.00 15.52 23.28
C SER A 435 -5.46 15.06 23.21
N ALA A 436 -6.01 14.94 22.00
CA ALA A 436 -7.36 14.42 21.79
C ALA A 436 -7.46 12.94 22.17
N PHE A 437 -6.48 12.13 21.77
CA PHE A 437 -6.44 10.71 22.10
C PHE A 437 -6.26 10.49 23.60
N ARG A 438 -5.40 11.25 24.26
CA ARG A 438 -5.22 11.18 25.72
C ARG A 438 -6.54 11.46 26.46
N ARG A 439 -7.27 12.53 26.09
CA ARG A 439 -8.57 12.83 26.70
C ARG A 439 -9.58 11.69 26.53
N PHE A 440 -9.66 11.13 25.32
CA PHE A 440 -10.50 9.97 25.05
C PHE A 440 -10.11 8.76 25.90
N ALA A 441 -8.81 8.43 25.95
CA ALA A 441 -8.26 7.28 26.65
C ALA A 441 -8.51 7.36 28.17
N HIS A 442 -8.32 8.54 28.79
CA HIS A 442 -8.63 8.74 30.20
C HIS A 442 -10.12 8.53 30.55
N GLY A 443 -11.02 8.78 29.60
CA GLY A 443 -12.45 8.47 29.77
C GLY A 443 -12.78 6.97 29.70
N ARG A 444 -11.81 6.12 29.37
CA ARG A 444 -11.99 4.66 29.15
C ARG A 444 -11.33 3.81 30.23
N VAL A 445 -10.57 4.39 31.14
CA VAL A 445 -9.86 3.67 32.20
C VAL A 445 -10.31 4.10 33.58
N ALA A 446 -10.16 3.24 34.56
CA ALA A 446 -10.39 3.57 35.97
C ALA A 446 -9.32 4.55 36.48
N ALA A 447 -9.63 5.32 37.52
CA ALA A 447 -8.71 6.30 38.09
C ALA A 447 -7.36 5.68 38.54
N GLU A 448 -7.38 4.43 39.00
CA GLU A 448 -6.20 3.67 39.39
C GLU A 448 -5.26 3.34 38.22
N ASP A 449 -5.81 3.20 37.00
CA ASP A 449 -5.06 2.91 35.77
C ASP A 449 -4.54 4.16 35.05
N ALA A 450 -4.92 5.36 35.49
CA ALA A 450 -4.60 6.62 34.80
C ALA A 450 -3.09 6.87 34.73
N GLY A 451 -2.33 6.52 35.77
CA GLY A 451 -0.87 6.61 35.78
C GLY A 451 -0.21 5.72 34.74
N ALA A 452 -0.61 4.46 34.70
CA ALA A 452 -0.07 3.48 33.74
C ALA A 452 -0.45 3.86 32.29
N LEU A 453 -1.61 4.45 32.04
CA LEU A 453 -2.00 5.00 30.76
C LEU A 453 -1.11 6.16 30.32
N ASP A 454 -0.86 7.12 31.22
CA ASP A 454 0.03 8.25 30.93
C ASP A 454 1.47 7.77 30.67
N ASP A 455 1.95 6.75 31.38
CA ASP A 455 3.25 6.10 31.10
C ASP A 455 3.31 5.55 29.67
N CYS A 456 2.28 4.82 29.21
CA CYS A 456 2.20 4.33 27.84
C CYS A 456 2.24 5.47 26.81
N LEU A 457 1.46 6.52 27.04
CA LEU A 457 1.40 7.71 26.17
C LEU A 457 2.75 8.46 26.11
N ILE A 458 3.42 8.62 27.24
CA ILE A 458 4.72 9.27 27.34
C ILE A 458 5.77 8.46 26.57
N LEU A 459 5.80 7.15 26.79
CA LEU A 459 6.72 6.25 26.10
C LEU A 459 6.51 6.23 24.59
N ASP A 460 5.26 6.16 24.14
CA ASP A 460 4.93 6.19 22.72
C ASP A 460 5.38 7.52 22.09
N TRP A 461 5.10 8.67 22.73
CA TRP A 461 5.55 9.96 22.22
C TRP A 461 7.07 10.07 22.15
N LEU A 462 7.77 9.76 23.25
CA LEU A 462 9.21 9.94 23.35
C LEU A 462 10.01 8.98 22.45
N THR A 463 9.41 7.87 22.05
CA THR A 463 10.05 6.91 21.12
C THR A 463 9.99 7.41 19.67
N HIS A 464 8.95 8.15 19.30
CA HIS A 464 8.68 8.52 17.89
C HIS A 464 8.88 9.99 17.58
N GLU A 465 8.67 10.89 18.55
CA GLU A 465 8.70 12.33 18.34
C GLU A 465 9.90 13.04 19.00
N ALA A 466 10.46 13.98 18.28
CA ALA A 466 11.45 14.90 18.83
C ALA A 466 10.75 16.12 19.45
N GLY A 467 10.97 16.38 20.73
CA GLY A 467 10.46 17.58 21.37
C GLY A 467 9.80 17.34 22.74
N SER A 468 9.23 18.40 23.29
CA SER A 468 8.55 18.35 24.59
C SER A 468 7.24 17.57 24.47
N LEU A 469 6.86 16.89 25.55
CA LEU A 469 5.58 16.22 25.67
C LEU A 469 4.42 17.20 25.48
N PRO A 470 3.32 16.78 24.81
CA PRO A 470 2.07 17.54 24.79
C PRO A 470 1.46 17.71 26.18
N ASP A 471 0.47 18.61 26.31
CA ASP A 471 -0.33 18.82 27.52
C ASP A 471 0.48 19.12 28.79
N LYS A 472 1.73 19.58 28.65
CA LYS A 472 2.66 19.80 29.77
C LYS A 472 2.85 18.56 30.65
N LEU A 473 2.76 17.37 30.06
CA LEU A 473 3.10 16.15 30.75
C LEU A 473 4.58 16.18 31.13
N GLU A 474 4.86 16.07 32.40
CA GLU A 474 6.22 15.99 32.94
C GLU A 474 6.33 14.69 33.72
N PRO A 475 6.99 13.66 33.15
CA PRO A 475 7.24 12.44 33.91
C PRO A 475 8.15 12.76 35.10
N PRO A 476 8.00 12.06 36.22
CA PRO A 476 8.89 12.19 37.34
C PRO A 476 10.36 12.04 36.90
N ARG A 477 11.27 12.82 37.49
CA ARG A 477 12.70 12.72 37.18
C ARG A 477 13.35 11.70 38.13
N ASP A 478 14.16 10.80 37.60
CA ASP A 478 14.99 9.93 38.42
C ASP A 478 16.18 10.75 38.96
N PRO A 479 16.45 10.74 40.27
CA PRO A 479 17.61 11.42 40.85
C PRO A 479 18.95 10.94 40.24
N ARG A 480 18.98 9.72 39.70
CA ARG A 480 20.17 9.11 39.09
C ARG A 480 20.25 9.36 37.56
N GLU A 481 19.38 10.21 36.99
CA GLU A 481 19.32 10.46 35.54
C GLU A 481 20.70 10.65 34.90
N GLY A 482 21.53 11.51 35.49
CA GLY A 482 22.87 11.78 34.97
C GLY A 482 23.84 10.60 35.05
N GLN A 483 23.69 9.73 36.03
CA GLN A 483 24.49 8.52 36.18
C GLN A 483 24.03 7.47 35.16
N LEU A 484 22.74 7.17 35.11
CA LEU A 484 22.16 6.18 34.22
C LEU A 484 22.44 6.50 32.73
N ARG A 485 22.35 7.79 32.37
CA ARG A 485 22.68 8.24 30.99
C ARG A 485 24.16 7.98 30.67
N ARG A 486 25.08 8.25 31.58
CA ARG A 486 26.52 7.99 31.38
C ARG A 486 26.80 6.50 31.23
N GLU A 487 26.23 5.68 32.10
CA GLU A 487 26.38 4.21 32.06
C GLU A 487 25.86 3.63 30.75
N TYR A 488 24.68 4.06 30.29
CA TYR A 488 24.14 3.64 29.01
C TYR A 488 25.04 4.03 27.82
N CYS A 489 25.47 5.30 27.75
CA CYS A 489 26.35 5.76 26.66
C CYS A 489 27.73 5.09 26.71
N ALA A 490 28.20 4.65 27.85
CA ALA A 490 29.44 3.90 27.95
C ALA A 490 29.32 2.46 27.43
N ALA A 491 28.13 1.85 27.62
CA ALA A 491 27.81 0.51 27.12
C ALA A 491 27.46 0.52 25.62
N HIS A 492 26.88 1.62 25.11
CA HIS A 492 26.41 1.78 23.73
C HIS A 492 27.15 2.92 23.04
N ARG A 493 28.28 2.61 22.39
CA ARG A 493 29.17 3.62 21.77
C ARG A 493 28.52 4.44 20.66
N GLU A 494 27.45 3.94 20.05
CA GLU A 494 26.63 4.61 19.04
C GLU A 494 25.65 5.63 19.64
N ALA A 495 25.36 5.56 20.94
CA ALA A 495 24.42 6.45 21.61
C ALA A 495 25.06 7.79 21.96
N HIS A 496 24.38 8.89 21.63
CA HIS A 496 24.85 10.24 22.00
C HIS A 496 24.09 10.75 23.25
N PRO A 497 24.78 11.35 24.25
CA PRO A 497 24.13 11.80 25.50
C PRO A 497 22.94 12.75 25.30
N SER A 498 22.92 13.54 24.21
CA SER A 498 21.83 14.46 23.92
C SER A 498 20.58 13.78 23.34
N THR A 499 20.69 12.53 22.87
CA THR A 499 19.59 11.75 22.32
C THR A 499 19.03 10.73 23.31
N VAL A 500 19.74 10.52 24.44
CA VAL A 500 19.32 9.61 25.51
C VAL A 500 18.60 10.39 26.61
N GLN A 501 17.37 10.02 26.85
CA GLN A 501 16.52 10.57 27.91
C GLN A 501 16.24 9.50 28.97
N VAL A 502 16.27 9.90 30.25
CA VAL A 502 15.84 9.07 31.37
C VAL A 502 14.56 9.64 31.93
N ILE A 503 13.56 8.81 32.08
CA ILE A 503 12.28 9.16 32.71
C ILE A 503 11.97 8.18 33.82
N CYS A 504 11.13 8.57 34.76
CA CYS A 504 10.54 7.68 35.75
C CYS A 504 9.08 7.39 35.38
N LEU A 505 8.67 6.13 35.43
CA LEU A 505 7.26 5.75 35.31
C LEU A 505 6.49 6.08 36.60
N SER A 506 5.19 6.00 36.55
CA SER A 506 4.29 6.27 37.70
C SER A 506 4.55 5.34 38.90
N ASP A 507 5.09 4.16 38.66
CA ASP A 507 5.49 3.18 39.70
C ASP A 507 6.94 3.42 40.23
N GLY A 508 7.65 4.44 39.73
CA GLY A 508 9.01 4.75 40.11
C GLY A 508 10.08 4.02 39.30
N THR A 509 9.72 3.21 38.31
CA THR A 509 10.68 2.50 37.45
C THR A 509 11.37 3.46 36.48
N PRO A 510 12.73 3.54 36.50
CA PRO A 510 13.45 4.36 35.53
C PRO A 510 13.52 3.68 34.17
N ILE A 511 13.29 4.47 33.12
CA ILE A 511 13.40 4.02 31.73
C ILE A 511 14.35 4.91 30.96
N LEU A 512 15.25 4.28 30.21
CA LEU A 512 16.13 4.91 29.23
C LEU A 512 15.52 4.85 27.84
N ILE A 513 15.48 6.00 27.17
CA ILE A 513 14.99 6.14 25.80
C ILE A 513 16.12 6.72 24.95
N ASP A 514 16.66 5.90 24.05
CA ASP A 514 17.63 6.33 23.04
C ASP A 514 16.88 6.62 21.74
N ARG A 515 16.62 7.90 21.48
CA ARG A 515 15.85 8.35 20.32
C ARG A 515 16.57 8.12 19.00
N GLN A 516 17.90 8.21 18.99
CA GLN A 516 18.69 8.05 17.78
C GLN A 516 18.66 6.61 17.27
N ASN A 517 18.65 5.65 18.20
CA ASN A 517 18.69 4.23 17.88
C ASN A 517 17.31 3.53 18.05
N HIS A 518 16.25 4.31 18.33
CA HIS A 518 14.89 3.81 18.57
C HIS A 518 14.82 2.70 19.62
N ARG A 519 15.62 2.81 20.66
CA ARG A 519 15.69 1.85 21.76
C ARG A 519 15.02 2.40 23.01
N THR A 520 14.26 1.54 23.68
CA THR A 520 13.71 1.81 25.01
C THR A 520 14.14 0.67 25.92
N GLU A 521 14.93 0.97 26.95
CA GLU A 521 15.44 0.00 27.90
C GLU A 521 14.91 0.28 29.30
N ILE A 522 14.41 -0.75 29.97
CA ILE A 522 14.07 -0.71 31.38
C ILE A 522 15.36 -0.93 32.14
N GLN A 523 15.75 0.02 32.97
CA GLN A 523 16.87 -0.16 33.88
C GLN A 523 16.35 -0.74 35.20
N LEU A 524 16.84 -1.92 35.54
CA LEU A 524 16.59 -2.61 36.78
C LEU A 524 17.39 -2.03 37.94
#